data_cf79a234d07c96f8abd899667b8019ec
#
_entry.id   cf79a234d07c96f8abd899667b8019ec
#
_cell.length_a   1.000
_cell.length_b   1.000
_cell.length_c   1.000
_cell.angle_alpha   90.00
_cell.angle_beta   90.00
_cell.angle_gamma   90.00
#
_symmetry.space_group_name_H-M   'P 1'
#
loop_
_entity.id
_entity.type
_entity.pdbx_description
1 polymer ?
#
loop_
_entity_poly.entity_id
_entity_poly.type
_entity_poly.pdbx_seq_one_letter_code
_entity_poly.pdbx_strand_id
1 'polypeptide(L)'
;MKRGPFIAGAALLGVVALVPALVPSAVAADDQYGASVPYTRYEAEEASRSNGTSLERSDDLESTAIEASGQSYVALKDQDSSLDFTATSAANALDLRFTLPDHKSGQVQVYINNDLAATLTLSSETAWQYVYKESVYDEPTLAPGTAHKRFRFDEVHTLLNGQIQQGDHVRIVKVDKNDTEYGIDFIELEQAAPAIERPEGAVSIADYNSAKPGDGVADDAALAAAMDAAVNTASKTVYIPAGTWEFSRKIGINHPGLTFQGAGLWYTNIFFTSDQREGGGIVFNPGASNETLTDFAMSSNLKSRFGEDAQYKGFAGAAGANTRVANVWVEHFECGFWIGDYREHKFMTYTDGMVIENSRIRNNFADGVNFVQGTKNSTVRNSSVRGNGDDSLASWASNDLRSQSDSEASKFNSFIGNTIELGWRAGGIGLFGGEGHVVKDNLIVNNFSGAGIRISTVFEGRNFTYNHAGMTITHNKLVRTGTTDDFYGKKRGAIDFEENLEVGQVLNVSVTDNLIVRPYVEDVSANFDLDSETLGKRGITLRDNKRDDEAMDTAQAKVVNYVLVGDQVVRTVPESENYSLYWYQRDERGNDGT
;
A
#
# COMPACT_ATOMS: atom_id res chain seq x y z
N MET A 1 -66.35 -27.43 -48.97
CA MET A 1 -67.14 -26.29 -48.43
C MET A 1 -67.39 -26.50 -46.97
N LYS A 2 -67.02 -25.60 -46.20
CA LYS A 2 -67.40 -25.06 -44.87
C LYS A 2 -66.16 -24.78 -44.03
N ARG A 3 -65.94 -23.52 -43.86
CA ARG A 3 -64.96 -22.90 -42.99
C ARG A 3 -65.45 -22.98 -41.52
N GLY A 4 -64.57 -23.30 -40.59
CA GLY A 4 -64.76 -23.15 -39.15
C GLY A 4 -63.69 -22.22 -38.57
N PRO A 5 -63.90 -21.50 -37.47
CA PRO A 5 -63.21 -20.27 -37.15
C PRO A 5 -61.90 -20.49 -36.35
N PHE A 6 -60.95 -19.61 -36.63
CA PHE A 6 -59.70 -19.46 -35.85
C PHE A 6 -60.00 -18.83 -34.48
N ILE A 7 -59.49 -19.44 -33.41
CA ILE A 7 -59.41 -18.84 -32.09
C ILE A 7 -58.02 -18.19 -31.96
N ALA A 8 -57.95 -16.86 -31.82
CA ALA A 8 -56.75 -16.13 -31.56
C ALA A 8 -56.41 -16.20 -30.07
N GLY A 9 -55.32 -16.83 -29.73
CA GLY A 9 -54.73 -16.75 -28.39
C GLY A 9 -53.90 -15.49 -28.26
N ALA A 10 -54.27 -14.60 -27.32
CA ALA A 10 -53.50 -13.42 -26.96
C ALA A 10 -52.32 -13.83 -26.07
N ALA A 11 -51.11 -13.64 -26.57
CA ALA A 11 -49.90 -13.72 -25.76
C ALA A 11 -49.68 -12.40 -25.03
N LEU A 12 -49.74 -12.43 -23.69
CA LEU A 12 -49.31 -11.32 -22.86
C LEU A 12 -47.77 -11.24 -22.92
N LEU A 13 -47.23 -10.25 -23.61
CA LEU A 13 -45.85 -9.83 -23.50
C LEU A 13 -45.70 -8.99 -22.24
N GLY A 14 -45.06 -9.59 -21.22
CA GLY A 14 -44.61 -8.86 -20.06
C GLY A 14 -43.43 -7.95 -20.44
N VAL A 15 -43.64 -6.65 -20.43
CA VAL A 15 -42.57 -5.65 -20.58
C VAL A 15 -41.85 -5.58 -19.24
N VAL A 16 -40.66 -6.19 -19.18
CA VAL A 16 -39.68 -5.93 -18.11
C VAL A 16 -39.09 -4.56 -18.40
N ALA A 17 -39.47 -3.56 -17.64
CA ALA A 17 -38.82 -2.26 -17.64
C ALA A 17 -37.41 -2.43 -17.06
N LEU A 18 -36.41 -2.43 -17.91
CA LEU A 18 -35.04 -2.19 -17.49
C LEU A 18 -34.95 -0.74 -17.00
N VAL A 19 -34.82 -0.58 -15.70
CA VAL A 19 -34.36 0.69 -15.11
C VAL A 19 -32.89 0.84 -15.52
N PRO A 20 -32.50 1.86 -16.30
CA PRO A 20 -31.10 2.09 -16.57
C PRO A 20 -30.44 2.48 -15.23
N ALA A 21 -29.48 1.69 -14.77
CA ALA A 21 -28.57 2.12 -13.75
C ALA A 21 -27.92 3.42 -14.26
N LEU A 22 -28.13 4.50 -13.52
CA LEU A 22 -27.40 5.75 -13.71
C LEU A 22 -25.91 5.43 -13.46
N VAL A 23 -25.18 5.14 -14.53
CA VAL A 23 -23.73 5.23 -14.52
C VAL A 23 -23.46 6.73 -14.31
N PRO A 24 -22.77 7.13 -13.24
CA PRO A 24 -22.38 8.52 -13.11
C PRO A 24 -21.56 8.87 -14.35
N SER A 25 -21.96 9.92 -15.03
CA SER A 25 -21.24 10.47 -16.18
C SER A 25 -19.83 10.73 -15.74
N ALA A 26 -18.86 10.08 -16.40
CA ALA A 26 -17.45 10.41 -16.24
C ALA A 26 -17.32 11.92 -16.53
N VAL A 27 -17.07 12.69 -15.49
CA VAL A 27 -16.51 14.04 -15.60
C VAL A 27 -15.17 13.83 -16.29
N ALA A 28 -14.87 14.64 -17.27
CA ALA A 28 -13.61 14.57 -18.01
C ALA A 28 -12.44 14.52 -17.02
N ALA A 29 -11.73 13.39 -17.01
CA ALA A 29 -10.66 13.11 -16.07
C ALA A 29 -9.34 13.65 -16.62
N ASP A 30 -9.21 14.99 -16.72
CA ASP A 30 -7.96 15.57 -17.19
C ASP A 30 -6.99 15.96 -16.05
N ASP A 31 -7.40 15.90 -14.78
CA ASP A 31 -6.54 16.29 -13.64
C ASP A 31 -6.71 15.40 -12.39
N GLN A 32 -7.15 14.15 -12.51
CA GLN A 32 -7.32 13.29 -11.35
C GLN A 32 -6.06 12.47 -11.07
N TYR A 33 -5.42 12.72 -9.93
CA TYR A 33 -4.30 11.95 -9.39
C TYR A 33 -4.77 11.06 -8.24
N GLY A 34 -4.20 9.86 -8.15
CA GLY A 34 -4.43 8.96 -7.02
C GLY A 34 -5.68 8.09 -7.15
N ALA A 35 -5.94 7.35 -6.08
CA ALA A 35 -7.04 6.39 -6.01
C ALA A 35 -8.38 7.09 -5.74
N SER A 36 -9.44 6.53 -6.32
CA SER A 36 -10.81 6.86 -5.92
C SER A 36 -11.12 6.11 -4.63
N VAL A 37 -10.95 6.78 -3.50
CA VAL A 37 -11.18 6.18 -2.18
C VAL A 37 -12.61 6.40 -1.71
N PRO A 38 -13.23 5.42 -1.01
CA PRO A 38 -14.61 5.50 -0.56
C PRO A 38 -14.79 6.24 0.78
N TYR A 39 -13.73 6.81 1.34
CA TYR A 39 -13.73 7.49 2.63
C TYR A 39 -13.46 8.99 2.49
N THR A 40 -13.83 9.74 3.53
CA THR A 40 -13.46 11.14 3.70
C THR A 40 -12.54 11.25 4.91
N ARG A 41 -11.37 11.87 4.73
CA ARG A 41 -10.41 12.15 5.79
C ARG A 41 -10.72 13.47 6.47
N TYR A 42 -10.51 13.49 7.79
CA TYR A 42 -10.59 14.66 8.67
C TYR A 42 -9.32 14.75 9.51
N GLU A 43 -8.50 15.75 9.24
CA GLU A 43 -7.23 15.96 9.94
C GLU A 43 -7.49 16.46 11.38
N ALA A 44 -6.72 15.93 12.34
CA ALA A 44 -6.94 16.23 13.75
C ALA A 44 -6.66 17.70 14.09
N GLU A 45 -5.73 18.35 13.40
CA GLU A 45 -5.42 19.78 13.57
C GLU A 45 -6.57 20.70 13.15
N GLU A 46 -7.49 20.24 12.32
CA GLU A 46 -8.67 20.98 11.86
C GLU A 46 -9.89 20.77 12.79
N ALA A 47 -9.82 19.78 13.69
CA ALA A 47 -10.90 19.48 14.63
C ALA A 47 -11.05 20.56 15.71
N SER A 48 -12.25 20.68 16.27
CA SER A 48 -12.46 21.41 17.50
C SER A 48 -11.83 20.67 18.68
N ARG A 49 -11.02 21.36 19.48
CA ARG A 49 -10.19 20.76 20.53
C ARG A 49 -10.66 21.17 21.92
N SER A 50 -10.77 20.21 22.84
CA SER A 50 -11.02 20.50 24.25
C SER A 50 -9.74 20.95 24.98
N ASN A 51 -9.88 21.38 26.25
CA ASN A 51 -8.74 21.54 27.14
C ASN A 51 -7.97 20.20 27.28
N GLY A 52 -6.68 20.28 27.62
CA GLY A 52 -5.84 19.09 27.74
C GLY A 52 -5.36 18.51 26.41
N THR A 53 -5.49 19.27 25.32
CA THR A 53 -4.92 18.92 24.02
C THR A 53 -3.79 19.85 23.61
N SER A 54 -2.86 19.39 22.79
CA SER A 54 -1.86 20.24 22.13
C SER A 54 -1.68 19.86 20.66
N LEU A 55 -1.41 20.87 19.83
CA LEU A 55 -1.00 20.66 18.44
C LEU A 55 0.50 20.45 18.39
N GLU A 56 0.91 19.30 17.91
CA GLU A 56 2.30 18.95 17.67
C GLU A 56 2.60 19.08 16.17
N ARG A 57 3.64 19.84 15.82
CA ARG A 57 4.04 20.08 14.42
C ARG A 57 5.54 20.21 14.33
N SER A 58 6.14 19.53 13.35
CA SER A 58 7.58 19.61 13.07
C SER A 58 7.91 19.01 11.71
N ASP A 59 8.89 19.61 11.03
CA ASP A 59 9.54 19.07 9.82
C ASP A 59 10.92 18.45 10.12
N ASP A 60 11.28 18.34 11.38
CA ASP A 60 12.49 17.62 11.81
C ASP A 60 12.31 16.12 11.58
N LEU A 61 13.22 15.50 10.82
CA LEU A 61 13.19 14.08 10.46
C LEU A 61 13.17 13.14 11.67
N GLU A 62 13.64 13.58 12.84
CA GLU A 62 13.62 12.77 14.06
C GLU A 62 12.37 13.00 14.92
N SER A 63 11.56 14.01 14.61
CA SER A 63 10.32 14.27 15.33
C SER A 63 9.24 13.23 15.01
N THR A 64 8.31 13.00 15.93
CA THR A 64 7.15 12.17 15.68
C THR A 64 6.24 12.78 14.62
N ALA A 65 6.12 14.11 14.59
CA ALA A 65 5.24 14.83 13.67
C ALA A 65 5.61 14.65 12.18
N ILE A 66 6.87 14.32 11.85
CA ILE A 66 7.26 14.11 10.45
C ILE A 66 6.51 12.94 9.81
N GLU A 67 6.13 11.94 10.59
CA GLU A 67 5.37 10.78 10.12
C GLU A 67 3.86 11.00 10.07
N ALA A 68 3.38 12.15 10.56
CA ALA A 68 1.98 12.53 10.51
C ALA A 68 1.60 13.15 9.16
N SER A 69 0.33 13.04 8.79
CA SER A 69 -0.24 13.79 7.67
C SER A 69 -0.02 15.29 7.88
N GLY A 70 0.37 16.00 6.83
CA GLY A 70 0.67 17.42 6.98
C GLY A 70 1.78 17.77 7.98
N GLN A 71 2.53 16.78 8.50
CA GLN A 71 3.58 16.95 9.53
C GLN A 71 3.02 17.52 10.83
N SER A 72 1.79 17.18 11.16
CA SER A 72 1.12 17.63 12.38
C SER A 72 0.11 16.60 12.89
N TYR A 73 -0.05 16.56 14.19
CA TYR A 73 -1.05 15.76 14.88
C TYR A 73 -1.49 16.44 16.17
N VAL A 74 -2.57 15.98 16.79
CA VAL A 74 -3.03 16.51 18.08
C VAL A 74 -2.82 15.48 19.19
N ALA A 75 -2.12 15.88 20.24
CA ALA A 75 -1.94 15.07 21.45
C ALA A 75 -3.09 15.28 22.44
N LEU A 76 -3.72 14.20 22.86
CA LEU A 76 -4.68 14.13 23.96
C LEU A 76 -3.90 13.78 25.25
N LYS A 77 -3.77 14.73 26.16
CA LYS A 77 -2.92 14.60 27.37
C LYS A 77 -3.69 14.13 28.59
N ASP A 78 -4.80 14.79 28.84
CA ASP A 78 -5.61 14.56 30.06
C ASP A 78 -6.75 13.57 29.79
N GLN A 79 -7.25 12.95 30.84
CA GLN A 79 -8.54 12.25 30.78
C GLN A 79 -9.62 13.23 30.30
N ASP A 80 -10.55 12.76 29.48
CA ASP A 80 -11.65 13.51 28.86
C ASP A 80 -11.20 14.56 27.84
N SER A 81 -9.89 14.68 27.54
CA SER A 81 -9.47 15.48 26.40
C SER A 81 -10.00 14.87 25.09
N SER A 82 -10.41 15.73 24.17
CA SER A 82 -11.16 15.28 23.00
C SER A 82 -10.96 16.13 21.76
N LEU A 83 -11.22 15.50 20.63
CA LEU A 83 -11.36 16.11 19.30
C LEU A 83 -12.79 15.94 18.81
N ASP A 84 -13.34 16.97 18.20
CA ASP A 84 -14.70 16.97 17.65
C ASP A 84 -14.64 17.37 16.17
N PHE A 85 -15.09 16.48 15.32
CA PHE A 85 -15.13 16.61 13.87
C PHE A 85 -16.58 16.75 13.40
N THR A 86 -16.81 17.61 12.43
CA THR A 86 -18.14 17.71 11.78
C THR A 86 -18.14 16.90 10.50
N ALA A 87 -18.97 15.88 10.44
CA ALA A 87 -19.05 15.00 9.27
C ALA A 87 -19.62 15.73 8.05
N THR A 88 -18.98 15.58 6.90
CA THR A 88 -19.39 16.18 5.63
C THR A 88 -20.21 15.23 4.75
N SER A 89 -20.25 13.94 5.11
CA SER A 89 -20.97 12.89 4.42
C SER A 89 -21.48 11.82 5.38
N ALA A 90 -22.40 10.98 4.93
CA ALA A 90 -22.87 9.84 5.70
C ALA A 90 -21.76 8.79 5.85
N ALA A 91 -21.71 8.11 7.01
CA ALA A 91 -20.74 7.05 7.30
C ALA A 91 -21.25 6.10 8.39
N ASN A 92 -20.72 4.88 8.41
CA ASN A 92 -20.96 3.88 9.46
C ASN A 92 -19.68 3.11 9.85
N ALA A 93 -18.54 3.53 9.33
CA ALA A 93 -17.24 2.95 9.59
C ALA A 93 -16.21 4.06 9.82
N LEU A 94 -15.23 3.79 10.67
CA LEU A 94 -14.17 4.71 11.05
C LEU A 94 -12.83 4.00 11.05
N ASP A 95 -11.85 4.65 10.46
CA ASP A 95 -10.42 4.37 10.61
C ASP A 95 -9.78 5.55 11.35
N LEU A 96 -8.97 5.29 12.35
CA LEU A 96 -8.29 6.29 13.18
C LEU A 96 -6.79 6.03 13.16
N ARG A 97 -6.03 7.01 12.68
CA ARG A 97 -4.57 6.97 12.73
C ARG A 97 -4.06 7.68 13.98
N PHE A 98 -3.20 6.98 14.72
CA PHE A 98 -2.75 7.42 16.04
C PHE A 98 -1.28 7.10 16.30
N THR A 99 -0.72 7.75 17.33
CA THR A 99 0.56 7.40 17.92
C THR A 99 0.46 7.34 19.45
N LEU A 100 1.14 6.38 20.03
CA LEU A 100 1.39 6.26 21.48
C LEU A 100 2.89 6.15 21.71
N PRO A 101 3.40 6.47 22.89
CA PRO A 101 4.76 6.09 23.26
C PRO A 101 4.96 4.58 23.13
N ASP A 102 6.20 4.18 22.84
CA ASP A 102 6.57 2.78 22.66
C ASP A 102 6.13 1.90 23.84
N HIS A 103 5.67 0.67 23.55
CA HIS A 103 5.13 -0.31 24.50
C HIS A 103 3.99 0.24 25.38
N LYS A 104 3.13 1.07 24.82
CA LYS A 104 1.94 1.60 25.49
C LYS A 104 0.67 1.16 24.79
N SER A 105 -0.37 1.09 25.60
CA SER A 105 -1.75 0.92 25.13
C SER A 105 -2.68 1.84 25.90
N GLY A 106 -3.86 2.07 25.35
CA GLY A 106 -4.89 2.87 25.98
C GLY A 106 -6.20 2.80 25.21
N GLN A 107 -7.19 3.55 25.66
CA GLN A 107 -8.51 3.53 25.06
C GLN A 107 -9.00 4.94 24.71
N VAL A 108 -9.66 5.02 23.58
CA VAL A 108 -10.49 6.16 23.21
C VAL A 108 -11.93 5.72 22.97
N GLN A 109 -12.86 6.59 23.26
CA GLN A 109 -14.27 6.42 22.89
C GLN A 109 -14.64 7.32 21.72
N VAL A 110 -15.42 6.77 20.81
CA VAL A 110 -15.98 7.47 19.66
C VAL A 110 -17.46 7.72 19.92
N TYR A 111 -17.89 8.96 19.82
CA TYR A 111 -19.28 9.36 19.96
C TYR A 111 -19.80 9.94 18.64
N ILE A 112 -21.02 9.59 18.28
CA ILE A 112 -21.79 10.28 17.26
C ILE A 112 -22.77 11.20 17.98
N ASN A 113 -22.56 12.50 17.86
CA ASN A 113 -23.23 13.51 18.70
C ASN A 113 -22.98 13.24 20.19
N ASN A 114 -23.94 12.66 20.90
CA ASN A 114 -23.78 12.31 22.32
C ASN A 114 -23.85 10.80 22.59
N ASP A 115 -24.06 9.99 21.56
CA ASP A 115 -24.23 8.53 21.69
C ASP A 115 -22.89 7.82 21.47
N LEU A 116 -22.55 6.91 22.37
CA LEU A 116 -21.34 6.08 22.26
C LEU A 116 -21.46 5.13 21.07
N ALA A 117 -20.61 5.32 20.07
CA ALA A 117 -20.58 4.52 18.84
C ALA A 117 -19.52 3.43 18.83
N ALA A 118 -18.37 3.64 19.51
CA ALA A 118 -17.33 2.64 19.64
C ALA A 118 -16.41 2.93 20.83
N THR A 119 -15.73 1.89 21.32
CA THR A 119 -14.54 2.01 22.18
C THR A 119 -13.38 1.33 21.46
N LEU A 120 -12.32 2.09 21.19
CA LEU A 120 -11.15 1.61 20.46
C LEU A 120 -9.99 1.42 21.44
N THR A 121 -9.32 0.28 21.34
CA THR A 121 -8.04 0.06 22.01
C THR A 121 -6.92 0.49 21.07
N LEU A 122 -6.13 1.45 21.50
CA LEU A 122 -4.92 1.89 20.84
C LEU A 122 -3.74 1.11 21.40
N SER A 123 -2.85 0.62 20.56
CA SER A 123 -1.65 -0.11 20.98
C SER A 123 -0.48 0.25 20.10
N SER A 124 0.69 0.44 20.68
CA SER A 124 1.94 0.62 19.94
C SER A 124 2.75 -0.67 19.78
N GLU A 125 2.16 -1.82 20.03
CA GLU A 125 2.87 -3.11 19.93
C GLU A 125 3.30 -3.48 18.51
N THR A 126 2.58 -3.01 17.50
CA THR A 126 2.88 -3.20 16.08
C THR A 126 3.64 -2.02 15.45
N ALA A 127 3.86 -0.95 16.20
CA ALA A 127 4.60 0.23 15.78
C ALA A 127 6.03 0.26 16.38
N TRP A 128 6.74 1.36 16.21
CA TRP A 128 8.07 1.63 16.76
C TRP A 128 9.15 0.65 16.29
N GLN A 129 9.69 0.92 15.11
CA GLN A 129 10.88 0.26 14.62
C GLN A 129 12.12 1.14 14.86
N TYR A 130 13.23 0.50 15.23
CA TYR A 130 14.51 1.16 15.44
C TYR A 130 15.42 0.85 14.26
N VAL A 131 15.65 1.87 13.45
CA VAL A 131 16.34 1.76 12.18
C VAL A 131 17.80 2.19 12.37
N TYR A 132 18.74 1.30 12.10
CA TYR A 132 20.17 1.58 12.18
C TYR A 132 20.87 1.10 10.91
N LYS A 133 21.36 2.03 10.09
CA LYS A 133 21.95 1.76 8.79
C LYS A 133 21.08 0.82 7.95
N GLU A 134 21.41 -0.45 7.94
CA GLU A 134 20.83 -1.45 7.06
C GLU A 134 19.76 -2.31 7.73
N SER A 135 19.65 -2.22 9.05
CA SER A 135 18.82 -3.12 9.82
C SER A 135 17.66 -2.40 10.50
N VAL A 136 16.56 -3.09 10.64
CA VAL A 136 15.37 -2.65 11.34
C VAL A 136 15.11 -3.58 12.52
N TYR A 137 14.91 -2.98 13.69
CA TYR A 137 14.67 -3.69 14.94
C TYR A 137 13.38 -3.20 15.59
N ASP A 138 12.84 -3.98 16.51
CA ASP A 138 11.63 -3.64 17.25
C ASP A 138 11.89 -2.95 18.60
N GLU A 139 13.16 -2.85 19.03
CA GLU A 139 13.49 -2.17 20.27
C GLU A 139 14.92 -1.60 20.30
N PRO A 140 15.19 -0.59 21.18
CA PRO A 140 16.49 0.10 21.22
C PRO A 140 17.68 -0.78 21.58
N THR A 141 17.47 -1.87 22.30
CA THR A 141 18.53 -2.79 22.71
C THR A 141 19.16 -3.50 21.53
N LEU A 142 18.40 -3.68 20.45
CA LEU A 142 18.88 -4.31 19.22
C LEU A 142 19.51 -3.32 18.24
N ALA A 143 19.24 -2.03 18.39
CA ALA A 143 19.78 -0.96 17.57
C ALA A 143 20.37 0.16 18.44
N PRO A 144 21.49 -0.08 19.13
CA PRO A 144 22.04 0.88 20.09
C PRO A 144 22.59 2.14 19.42
N GLY A 145 22.57 3.24 20.14
CA GLY A 145 23.25 4.47 19.80
C GLY A 145 22.51 5.36 18.81
N THR A 146 22.85 5.28 17.53
CA THR A 146 22.34 6.18 16.48
C THR A 146 21.11 5.67 15.75
N ALA A 147 20.37 4.76 16.34
CA ALA A 147 19.13 4.26 15.73
C ALA A 147 18.09 5.37 15.60
N HIS A 148 17.54 5.50 14.41
CA HIS A 148 16.41 6.37 14.13
C HIS A 148 15.12 5.64 14.51
N LYS A 149 14.20 6.34 15.17
CA LYS A 149 12.89 5.80 15.49
C LYS A 149 11.95 6.07 14.34
N ARG A 150 11.30 5.03 13.84
CA ARG A 150 10.35 5.11 12.72
C ARG A 150 9.15 4.22 12.98
N PHE A 151 8.13 4.35 12.15
CA PHE A 151 6.88 3.62 12.28
C PHE A 151 6.20 3.92 13.62
N ARG A 152 6.10 5.20 13.97
CA ARG A 152 5.54 5.64 15.26
C ARG A 152 4.03 5.74 15.27
N PHE A 153 3.40 5.71 14.10
CA PHE A 153 1.94 5.73 13.94
C PHE A 153 1.42 4.37 13.50
N ASP A 154 0.24 4.03 13.99
CA ASP A 154 -0.53 2.88 13.54
C ASP A 154 -2.00 3.28 13.32
N GLU A 155 -2.82 2.36 12.85
CA GLU A 155 -4.23 2.60 12.59
C GLU A 155 -5.10 1.59 13.33
N VAL A 156 -6.30 2.02 13.71
CA VAL A 156 -7.35 1.14 14.22
C VAL A 156 -8.66 1.46 13.52
N HIS A 157 -9.33 0.44 13.02
CA HIS A 157 -10.53 0.61 12.24
C HIS A 157 -11.70 -0.24 12.76
N THR A 158 -12.93 0.25 12.63
CA THR A 158 -14.12 -0.42 13.11
C THR A 158 -15.38 0.03 12.38
N LEU A 159 -16.38 -0.85 12.38
CA LEU A 159 -17.76 -0.45 12.14
C LEU A 159 -18.31 0.25 13.37
N LEU A 160 -19.04 1.34 13.17
CA LEU A 160 -19.64 2.11 14.25
C LEU A 160 -21.02 1.54 14.63
N ASN A 161 -21.32 1.58 15.92
CA ASN A 161 -22.67 1.30 16.41
C ASN A 161 -23.52 2.58 16.23
N GLY A 162 -24.02 2.79 15.03
CA GLY A 162 -24.79 3.95 14.62
C GLY A 162 -24.46 4.42 13.22
N GLN A 163 -25.30 5.31 12.70
CA GLN A 163 -25.13 5.91 11.37
C GLN A 163 -24.83 7.40 11.55
N ILE A 164 -23.70 7.83 10.99
CA ILE A 164 -23.34 9.23 10.86
C ILE A 164 -24.11 9.82 9.68
N GLN A 165 -24.64 11.03 9.84
CA GLN A 165 -25.23 11.85 8.78
C GLN A 165 -24.36 13.08 8.54
N GLN A 166 -24.49 13.70 7.39
CA GLN A 166 -23.86 14.99 7.14
C GLN A 166 -24.29 16.03 8.21
N GLY A 167 -23.31 16.69 8.83
CA GLY A 167 -23.52 17.66 9.90
C GLY A 167 -23.48 17.07 11.31
N ASP A 168 -23.44 15.76 11.47
CA ASP A 168 -23.23 15.13 12.78
C ASP A 168 -21.82 15.41 13.31
N HIS A 169 -21.70 15.42 14.63
CA HIS A 169 -20.46 15.54 15.35
C HIS A 169 -19.88 14.16 15.67
N VAL A 170 -18.65 13.93 15.25
CA VAL A 170 -17.88 12.71 15.59
C VAL A 170 -16.79 13.11 16.57
N ARG A 171 -16.89 12.64 17.82
CA ARG A 171 -15.99 13.03 18.88
C ARG A 171 -15.14 11.86 19.36
N ILE A 172 -13.82 12.06 19.36
CA ILE A 172 -12.82 11.13 19.90
C ILE A 172 -12.42 11.61 21.29
N VAL A 173 -12.55 10.76 22.30
CA VAL A 173 -12.32 11.10 23.71
C VAL A 173 -11.33 10.12 24.34
N LYS A 174 -10.26 10.64 24.95
CA LYS A 174 -9.36 9.85 25.80
C LYS A 174 -10.06 9.49 27.10
N VAL A 175 -10.20 8.18 27.39
CA VAL A 175 -10.91 7.72 28.61
C VAL A 175 -9.99 7.39 29.76
N ASP A 176 -8.74 7.02 29.49
CA ASP A 176 -7.80 6.60 30.53
C ASP A 176 -7.28 7.79 31.36
N LYS A 177 -7.26 7.57 32.67
CA LYS A 177 -6.60 8.49 33.61
C LYS A 177 -5.16 8.07 33.81
N ASN A 178 -4.30 8.49 32.90
CA ASN A 178 -2.86 8.23 32.93
C ASN A 178 -2.10 9.39 32.30
N ASP A 179 -0.78 9.42 32.45
CA ASP A 179 0.10 10.46 31.92
C ASP A 179 0.58 10.13 30.47
N THR A 180 0.03 9.09 29.84
CA THR A 180 0.37 8.73 28.46
C THR A 180 -0.32 9.68 27.49
N GLU A 181 0.41 10.34 26.63
CA GLU A 181 -0.16 11.17 25.57
C GLU A 181 -0.63 10.26 24.41
N TYR A 182 -1.84 10.53 23.89
CA TYR A 182 -2.38 9.85 22.70
C TYR A 182 -2.37 10.84 21.54
N GLY A 183 -1.47 10.65 20.60
CA GLY A 183 -1.45 11.47 19.40
C GLY A 183 -2.49 10.97 18.39
N ILE A 184 -3.34 11.86 17.91
CA ILE A 184 -4.30 11.59 16.84
C ILE A 184 -3.88 12.37 15.60
N ASP A 185 -3.67 11.67 14.49
CA ASP A 185 -3.29 12.25 13.22
C ASP A 185 -4.55 12.65 12.42
N PHE A 186 -5.39 11.69 12.12
CA PHE A 186 -6.66 11.90 11.43
C PHE A 186 -7.67 10.80 11.73
N ILE A 187 -8.91 11.04 11.32
CA ILE A 187 -9.91 9.99 11.13
C ILE A 187 -10.33 9.91 9.67
N GLU A 188 -10.66 8.72 9.21
CA GLU A 188 -11.31 8.48 7.91
C GLU A 188 -12.70 7.90 8.17
N LEU A 189 -13.72 8.53 7.62
CA LEU A 189 -15.11 8.09 7.74
C LEU A 189 -15.59 7.53 6.41
N GLU A 190 -16.22 6.36 6.45
CA GLU A 190 -16.68 5.64 5.28
C GLU A 190 -18.11 5.14 5.45
N GLN A 191 -18.87 5.19 4.38
CA GLN A 191 -20.13 4.46 4.28
C GLN A 191 -19.83 3.04 3.78
N ALA A 192 -19.53 2.12 4.70
CA ALA A 192 -19.33 0.72 4.37
C ALA A 192 -20.61 0.13 3.77
N ALA A 193 -20.46 -0.59 2.66
CA ALA A 193 -21.57 -1.35 2.08
C ALA A 193 -22.04 -2.45 3.05
N PRO A 194 -23.28 -2.94 2.96
CA PRO A 194 -23.70 -4.09 3.73
C PRO A 194 -22.83 -5.32 3.51
N ALA A 195 -22.72 -6.18 4.54
CA ALA A 195 -21.99 -7.42 4.42
C ALA A 195 -22.48 -8.27 3.24
N ILE A 196 -21.54 -8.84 2.51
CA ILE A 196 -21.81 -9.71 1.37
C ILE A 196 -22.29 -11.06 1.92
N GLU A 197 -23.46 -11.49 1.47
CA GLU A 197 -24.01 -12.80 1.79
C GLU A 197 -23.23 -13.90 1.07
N ARG A 198 -23.26 -15.12 1.63
CA ARG A 198 -22.63 -16.29 1.01
C ARG A 198 -23.15 -16.50 -0.43
N PRO A 199 -22.28 -16.48 -1.45
CA PRO A 199 -22.70 -16.72 -2.83
C PRO A 199 -23.30 -18.12 -3.02
N GLU A 200 -24.24 -18.23 -3.94
CA GLU A 200 -24.82 -19.53 -4.29
C GLU A 200 -23.74 -20.51 -4.79
N GLY A 201 -23.74 -21.72 -4.26
CA GLY A 201 -22.76 -22.75 -4.59
C GLY A 201 -21.37 -22.55 -3.97
N ALA A 202 -21.16 -21.51 -3.20
CA ALA A 202 -19.92 -21.33 -2.46
C ALA A 202 -19.82 -22.28 -1.26
N VAL A 203 -18.60 -22.72 -0.95
CA VAL A 203 -18.28 -23.53 0.23
C VAL A 203 -17.85 -22.57 1.34
N SER A 204 -18.47 -22.62 2.49
CA SER A 204 -18.07 -21.77 3.62
C SER A 204 -17.09 -22.48 4.55
N ILE A 205 -16.09 -21.73 5.04
CA ILE A 205 -15.19 -22.21 6.11
C ILE A 205 -15.97 -22.66 7.35
N ALA A 206 -17.07 -21.99 7.67
CA ALA A 206 -17.93 -22.30 8.83
C ALA A 206 -18.66 -23.66 8.71
N ASP A 207 -18.67 -24.28 7.52
CA ASP A 207 -19.29 -25.61 7.31
C ASP A 207 -18.40 -26.76 7.85
N TYR A 208 -17.14 -26.48 8.21
CA TYR A 208 -16.13 -27.49 8.55
C TYR A 208 -15.59 -27.33 9.97
N ASN A 209 -15.29 -28.48 10.59
CA ASN A 209 -14.58 -28.56 11.87
C ASN A 209 -15.20 -27.73 13.01
N SER A 210 -16.49 -27.38 12.91
CA SER A 210 -17.17 -26.47 13.85
C SER A 210 -16.48 -25.12 14.02
N ALA A 211 -15.77 -24.65 12.99
CA ALA A 211 -15.03 -23.40 12.98
C ALA A 211 -15.95 -22.20 13.25
N LYS A 212 -15.46 -21.27 14.06
CA LYS A 212 -16.18 -20.05 14.46
C LYS A 212 -15.21 -18.90 14.57
N PRO A 213 -15.56 -17.72 14.06
CA PRO A 213 -14.70 -16.56 14.18
C PRO A 213 -14.54 -16.11 15.63
N GLY A 214 -13.33 -15.74 16.02
CA GLY A 214 -13.03 -15.10 17.30
C GLY A 214 -13.16 -16.01 18.52
N ASP A 215 -13.04 -17.32 18.38
CA ASP A 215 -13.14 -18.27 19.50
C ASP A 215 -11.77 -18.69 20.09
N GLY A 216 -10.68 -18.13 19.55
CA GLY A 216 -9.31 -18.42 19.98
C GLY A 216 -8.78 -19.76 19.48
N VAL A 217 -9.45 -20.40 18.53
CA VAL A 217 -9.07 -21.68 17.95
C VAL A 217 -8.67 -21.47 16.49
N ALA A 218 -7.51 -22.02 16.11
CA ALA A 218 -7.02 -21.88 14.74
C ALA A 218 -7.92 -22.61 13.73
N ASP A 219 -8.30 -21.90 12.68
CA ASP A 219 -9.21 -22.35 11.62
C ASP A 219 -8.51 -23.02 10.43
N ASP A 220 -7.20 -23.30 10.52
CA ASP A 220 -6.39 -23.87 9.44
C ASP A 220 -7.00 -25.14 8.82
N ALA A 221 -7.50 -26.05 9.65
CA ALA A 221 -8.09 -27.30 9.17
C ALA A 221 -9.44 -27.09 8.48
N ALA A 222 -10.23 -26.12 8.95
CA ALA A 222 -11.51 -25.78 8.36
C ALA A 222 -11.33 -25.16 6.98
N LEU A 223 -10.37 -24.22 6.86
CA LEU A 223 -10.07 -23.61 5.57
C LEU A 223 -9.54 -24.62 4.56
N ALA A 224 -8.61 -25.49 4.97
CA ALA A 224 -8.09 -26.56 4.10
C ALA A 224 -9.23 -27.46 3.58
N ALA A 225 -10.14 -27.90 4.45
CA ALA A 225 -11.29 -28.70 4.06
C ALA A 225 -12.25 -27.96 3.12
N ALA A 226 -12.48 -26.66 3.36
CA ALA A 226 -13.29 -25.81 2.49
C ALA A 226 -12.66 -25.64 1.10
N MET A 227 -11.34 -25.44 1.03
CA MET A 227 -10.60 -25.38 -0.23
C MET A 227 -10.71 -26.67 -1.04
N ASP A 228 -10.45 -27.81 -0.39
CA ASP A 228 -10.54 -29.13 -1.03
C ASP A 228 -11.95 -29.43 -1.56
N ALA A 229 -12.98 -28.98 -0.84
CA ALA A 229 -14.35 -29.11 -1.29
C ALA A 229 -14.67 -28.15 -2.44
N ALA A 230 -14.24 -26.88 -2.35
CA ALA A 230 -14.53 -25.85 -3.37
C ALA A 230 -13.95 -26.19 -4.75
N VAL A 231 -12.77 -26.78 -4.81
CA VAL A 231 -12.15 -27.23 -6.07
C VAL A 231 -13.10 -28.10 -6.93
N ASN A 232 -13.97 -28.87 -6.29
CA ASN A 232 -14.90 -29.80 -6.94
C ASN A 232 -16.28 -29.19 -7.20
N THR A 233 -16.53 -27.93 -6.84
CA THR A 233 -17.78 -27.21 -7.14
C THR A 233 -17.70 -26.47 -8.47
N ALA A 234 -18.85 -26.11 -9.03
CA ALA A 234 -18.90 -25.29 -10.24
C ALA A 234 -18.44 -23.83 -9.97
N SER A 235 -18.71 -23.32 -8.78
CA SER A 235 -18.32 -21.96 -8.38
C SER A 235 -16.85 -21.82 -8.02
N LYS A 236 -16.23 -22.90 -7.55
CA LYS A 236 -14.87 -22.91 -6.98
C LYS A 236 -14.65 -21.80 -5.94
N THR A 237 -15.68 -21.46 -5.19
CA THR A 237 -15.64 -20.35 -4.25
C THR A 237 -15.55 -20.85 -2.81
N VAL A 238 -14.56 -20.37 -2.07
CA VAL A 238 -14.45 -20.44 -0.63
C VAL A 238 -14.97 -19.13 -0.05
N TYR A 239 -16.02 -19.19 0.74
CA TYR A 239 -16.59 -18.05 1.42
C TYR A 239 -16.15 -18.00 2.88
N ILE A 240 -15.65 -16.83 3.30
CA ILE A 240 -15.20 -16.56 4.66
C ILE A 240 -16.19 -15.56 5.27
N PRO A 241 -17.10 -15.98 6.16
CA PRO A 241 -18.12 -15.11 6.75
C PRO A 241 -17.53 -13.96 7.57
N ALA A 242 -18.39 -13.02 7.96
CA ALA A 242 -18.02 -11.94 8.87
C ALA A 242 -17.44 -12.46 10.20
N GLY A 243 -16.44 -11.76 10.71
CA GLY A 243 -15.72 -12.05 11.94
C GLY A 243 -14.21 -12.18 11.72
N THR A 244 -13.47 -12.35 12.81
CA THR A 244 -12.02 -12.60 12.78
C THR A 244 -11.77 -14.10 12.76
N TRP A 245 -11.16 -14.59 11.68
CA TRP A 245 -10.81 -16.00 11.48
C TRP A 245 -9.32 -16.17 11.74
N GLU A 246 -8.97 -17.08 12.64
CA GLU A 246 -7.62 -17.20 13.20
C GLU A 246 -6.83 -18.32 12.53
N PHE A 247 -5.61 -18.01 12.08
CA PHE A 247 -4.72 -18.95 11.41
C PHE A 247 -3.36 -19.01 12.11
N SER A 248 -2.84 -20.21 12.31
CA SER A 248 -1.57 -20.46 12.99
C SER A 248 -0.39 -20.66 12.04
N ARG A 249 -0.62 -20.67 10.74
CA ARG A 249 0.39 -20.95 9.70
C ARG A 249 0.01 -20.36 8.35
N LYS A 250 0.95 -20.44 7.39
CA LYS A 250 0.73 -20.01 6.00
C LYS A 250 -0.41 -20.78 5.33
N ILE A 251 -1.23 -20.06 4.58
CA ILE A 251 -2.29 -20.61 3.72
C ILE A 251 -1.73 -20.80 2.32
N GLY A 252 -1.62 -22.04 1.86
CA GLY A 252 -1.11 -22.37 0.53
C GLY A 252 -2.22 -22.51 -0.51
N ILE A 253 -2.15 -21.77 -1.62
CA ILE A 253 -3.04 -21.92 -2.78
C ILE A 253 -2.33 -22.78 -3.82
N ASN A 254 -2.90 -23.95 -4.15
CA ASN A 254 -2.27 -24.96 -5.01
C ASN A 254 -3.11 -25.29 -6.26
N HIS A 255 -4.34 -24.79 -6.36
CA HIS A 255 -5.30 -25.17 -7.38
C HIS A 255 -5.73 -23.97 -8.19
N PRO A 256 -5.80 -24.06 -9.53
CA PRO A 256 -6.16 -22.92 -10.35
C PRO A 256 -7.65 -22.57 -10.28
N GLY A 257 -7.93 -21.28 -10.34
CA GLY A 257 -9.28 -20.73 -10.48
C GLY A 257 -10.11 -20.75 -9.21
N LEU A 258 -9.49 -20.79 -8.03
CA LEU A 258 -10.20 -20.62 -6.77
C LEU A 258 -10.58 -19.15 -6.56
N THR A 259 -11.78 -18.95 -6.01
CA THR A 259 -12.21 -17.66 -5.47
C THR A 259 -12.25 -17.73 -3.96
N PHE A 260 -11.53 -16.81 -3.29
CA PHE A 260 -11.64 -16.54 -1.86
C PHE A 260 -12.44 -15.27 -1.70
N GLN A 261 -13.60 -15.36 -1.09
CA GLN A 261 -14.48 -14.20 -0.88
C GLN A 261 -14.85 -14.04 0.58
N GLY A 262 -14.54 -12.87 1.13
CA GLY A 262 -15.01 -12.44 2.43
C GLY A 262 -16.40 -11.81 2.37
N ALA A 263 -16.91 -11.45 3.53
CA ALA A 263 -18.16 -10.69 3.67
C ALA A 263 -17.96 -9.17 3.46
N GLY A 264 -16.76 -8.74 3.12
CA GLY A 264 -16.35 -7.34 2.95
C GLY A 264 -15.15 -6.99 3.84
N LEU A 265 -14.34 -6.03 3.42
CA LEU A 265 -13.10 -5.65 4.15
C LEU A 265 -13.35 -5.06 5.55
N TRP A 266 -14.58 -4.61 5.84
CA TRP A 266 -15.00 -4.16 7.15
C TRP A 266 -15.58 -5.27 8.04
N TYR A 267 -15.83 -6.45 7.47
CA TYR A 267 -16.57 -7.53 8.13
C TYR A 267 -15.74 -8.79 8.37
N THR A 268 -14.94 -9.19 7.39
CA THR A 268 -14.10 -10.40 7.48
C THR A 268 -12.65 -10.00 7.73
N ASN A 269 -12.04 -10.52 8.79
CA ASN A 269 -10.60 -10.41 9.02
C ASN A 269 -9.96 -11.81 9.06
N ILE A 270 -8.96 -12.03 8.22
CA ILE A 270 -8.08 -13.21 8.22
C ILE A 270 -6.88 -12.85 9.10
N PHE A 271 -6.84 -13.36 10.32
CA PHE A 271 -5.83 -13.00 11.31
C PHE A 271 -4.81 -14.13 11.53
N PHE A 272 -3.54 -13.82 11.32
CA PHE A 272 -2.46 -14.76 11.60
C PHE A 272 -1.90 -14.52 13.01
N THR A 273 -2.07 -15.51 13.88
CA THR A 273 -1.85 -15.39 15.33
C THR A 273 -0.37 -15.45 15.74
N SER A 274 0.50 -16.02 14.92
CA SER A 274 1.92 -16.14 15.22
C SER A 274 2.62 -14.78 15.13
N ASP A 275 3.50 -14.48 16.06
CA ASP A 275 4.42 -13.35 16.07
C ASP A 275 5.84 -13.73 15.60
N GLN A 276 6.04 -14.99 15.18
CA GLN A 276 7.33 -15.55 14.79
C GLN A 276 7.59 -15.40 13.28
N ARG A 277 8.86 -15.49 12.90
CA ARG A 277 9.26 -15.58 11.49
C ARG A 277 8.44 -16.62 10.74
N GLU A 278 8.08 -16.34 9.51
CA GLU A 278 7.32 -17.23 8.63
C GLU A 278 5.96 -17.68 9.18
N GLY A 279 5.42 -16.95 10.16
CA GLY A 279 4.26 -17.37 10.95
C GLY A 279 2.93 -17.40 10.21
N GLY A 280 2.82 -16.78 9.02
CA GLY A 280 1.55 -16.73 8.31
C GLY A 280 1.63 -16.15 6.91
N GLY A 281 0.47 -15.72 6.39
CA GLY A 281 0.28 -15.17 5.06
C GLY A 281 -0.27 -16.17 4.05
N ILE A 282 -0.66 -15.67 2.88
CA ILE A 282 -1.16 -16.46 1.75
C ILE A 282 -0.03 -16.69 0.74
N VAL A 283 0.24 -17.94 0.41
CA VAL A 283 1.32 -18.32 -0.49
C VAL A 283 0.76 -18.95 -1.77
N PHE A 284 1.04 -18.34 -2.89
CA PHE A 284 0.78 -18.92 -4.21
C PHE A 284 1.82 -20.02 -4.49
N ASN A 285 1.41 -21.26 -4.40
CA ASN A 285 2.25 -22.40 -4.67
C ASN A 285 2.23 -22.76 -6.18
N PRO A 286 3.14 -23.59 -6.66
CA PRO A 286 3.10 -24.08 -8.02
C PRO A 286 1.75 -24.70 -8.37
N GLY A 287 1.12 -24.19 -9.43
CA GLY A 287 -0.23 -24.58 -9.84
C GLY A 287 -1.29 -23.51 -9.57
N ALA A 288 -1.02 -22.51 -8.73
CA ALA A 288 -1.86 -21.34 -8.60
C ALA A 288 -1.93 -20.58 -9.94
N SER A 289 -3.12 -20.20 -10.36
CA SER A 289 -3.36 -19.44 -11.59
C SER A 289 -4.84 -19.07 -11.70
N ASN A 290 -5.16 -17.88 -12.18
CA ASN A 290 -6.55 -17.41 -12.35
C ASN A 290 -7.33 -17.35 -11.02
N GLU A 291 -6.65 -17.06 -9.92
CA GLU A 291 -7.28 -16.90 -8.61
C GLU A 291 -8.02 -15.58 -8.52
N THR A 292 -9.04 -15.54 -7.66
CA THR A 292 -9.67 -14.29 -7.22
C THR A 292 -9.70 -14.25 -5.70
N LEU A 293 -9.12 -13.22 -5.10
CA LEU A 293 -9.13 -13.00 -3.66
C LEU A 293 -9.76 -11.63 -3.40
N THR A 294 -10.87 -11.59 -2.68
CA THR A 294 -11.67 -10.37 -2.60
C THR A 294 -12.47 -10.22 -1.31
N ASP A 295 -12.72 -8.97 -0.94
CA ASP A 295 -13.71 -8.57 0.08
C ASP A 295 -13.36 -9.04 1.51
N PHE A 296 -12.11 -8.90 1.93
CA PHE A 296 -11.68 -9.19 3.30
C PHE A 296 -10.53 -8.29 3.76
N ALA A 297 -10.38 -8.16 5.06
CA ALA A 297 -9.17 -7.66 5.70
C ALA A 297 -8.24 -8.83 6.06
N MET A 298 -6.95 -8.56 6.11
CA MET A 298 -5.93 -9.51 6.48
C MET A 298 -4.87 -8.83 7.35
N SER A 299 -4.61 -9.39 8.52
CA SER A 299 -3.64 -8.84 9.48
C SER A 299 -2.84 -9.94 10.17
N SER A 300 -1.74 -9.57 10.81
CA SER A 300 -0.90 -10.52 11.54
C SER A 300 -0.47 -9.99 12.91
N ASN A 301 0.03 -10.89 13.73
CA ASN A 301 0.59 -10.58 15.03
C ASN A 301 2.11 -10.32 14.98
N LEU A 302 2.69 -10.14 13.78
CA LEU A 302 4.10 -9.79 13.62
C LEU A 302 4.39 -8.46 14.30
N LYS A 303 5.50 -8.37 15.04
CA LYS A 303 5.92 -7.16 15.77
C LYS A 303 7.16 -6.50 15.19
N SER A 304 7.94 -7.21 14.37
CA SER A 304 9.19 -6.71 13.81
C SER A 304 9.57 -7.40 12.51
N ARG A 305 10.46 -6.78 11.73
CA ARG A 305 11.14 -7.42 10.61
C ARG A 305 12.22 -8.43 11.05
N PHE A 306 12.50 -8.58 12.35
CA PHE A 306 13.60 -9.41 12.87
C PHE A 306 14.96 -9.13 12.20
N GLY A 307 15.32 -7.87 12.04
CA GLY A 307 16.53 -7.48 11.35
C GLY A 307 16.47 -7.68 9.83
N GLU A 308 15.27 -7.54 9.25
CA GLU A 308 14.98 -7.67 7.80
C GLU A 308 14.83 -9.11 7.27
N ASP A 309 14.55 -10.07 8.14
CA ASP A 309 14.42 -11.48 7.76
C ASP A 309 13.20 -12.15 8.42
N ALA A 310 12.08 -11.45 8.49
CA ALA A 310 10.86 -12.05 9.05
C ALA A 310 10.24 -13.11 8.12
N GLN A 311 10.41 -12.98 6.79
CA GLN A 311 9.83 -13.88 5.79
C GLN A 311 8.31 -14.07 5.97
N TYR A 312 7.64 -13.02 6.48
CA TYR A 312 6.25 -13.04 6.87
C TYR A 312 5.43 -12.10 5.97
N LYS A 313 5.17 -12.56 4.76
CA LYS A 313 4.50 -11.78 3.73
C LYS A 313 2.98 -11.96 3.81
N GLY A 314 2.21 -10.91 3.59
CA GLY A 314 0.76 -11.03 3.43
C GLY A 314 0.41 -11.94 2.25
N PHE A 315 0.95 -11.63 1.08
CA PHE A 315 0.88 -12.48 -0.10
C PHE A 315 2.29 -12.75 -0.64
N ALA A 316 2.59 -14.00 -0.95
CA ALA A 316 3.90 -14.39 -1.44
C ALA A 316 3.82 -15.45 -2.55
N GLY A 317 4.91 -15.58 -3.33
CA GLY A 317 5.04 -16.59 -4.36
C GLY A 317 4.61 -16.13 -5.75
N ALA A 318 4.71 -17.00 -6.73
CA ALA A 318 4.29 -16.71 -8.10
C ALA A 318 2.81 -17.05 -8.30
N ALA A 319 2.00 -16.03 -8.56
CA ALA A 319 0.54 -16.14 -8.64
C ALA A 319 0.01 -16.73 -9.97
N GLY A 320 0.91 -17.20 -10.86
CA GLY A 320 0.51 -17.73 -12.16
C GLY A 320 -0.12 -16.68 -13.07
N ALA A 321 -1.00 -17.10 -13.94
CA ALA A 321 -1.64 -16.20 -14.90
C ALA A 321 -2.94 -15.58 -14.32
N ASN A 322 -3.17 -14.30 -14.62
CA ASN A 322 -4.44 -13.59 -14.44
C ASN A 322 -5.03 -13.63 -13.02
N THR A 323 -4.23 -13.77 -11.98
CA THR A 323 -4.70 -13.72 -10.60
C THR A 323 -5.12 -12.30 -10.25
N ARG A 324 -6.24 -12.17 -9.56
CA ARG A 324 -6.83 -10.90 -9.16
C ARG A 324 -6.99 -10.82 -7.64
N VAL A 325 -6.48 -9.76 -7.05
CA VAL A 325 -6.73 -9.41 -5.64
C VAL A 325 -7.41 -8.05 -5.61
N ALA A 326 -8.60 -7.97 -5.01
CA ALA A 326 -9.38 -6.75 -5.06
C ALA A 326 -10.18 -6.51 -3.79
N ASN A 327 -10.35 -5.24 -3.42
CA ASN A 327 -11.11 -4.85 -2.24
C ASN A 327 -10.66 -5.62 -0.97
N VAL A 328 -9.34 -5.62 -0.74
CA VAL A 328 -8.73 -6.21 0.46
C VAL A 328 -8.02 -5.14 1.29
N TRP A 329 -7.92 -5.38 2.59
CA TRP A 329 -7.10 -4.58 3.51
C TRP A 329 -5.99 -5.45 4.06
N VAL A 330 -4.72 -5.10 3.81
CA VAL A 330 -3.54 -5.90 4.20
C VAL A 330 -2.63 -5.08 5.09
N GLU A 331 -2.44 -5.52 6.33
CA GLU A 331 -1.68 -4.77 7.31
C GLU A 331 -0.88 -5.65 8.29
N HIS A 332 0.18 -5.07 8.88
CA HIS A 332 1.05 -5.69 9.90
C HIS A 332 1.77 -6.96 9.42
N PHE A 333 2.09 -7.03 8.13
CA PHE A 333 3.02 -8.04 7.60
C PHE A 333 4.42 -7.45 7.41
N GLU A 334 5.41 -8.29 7.19
CA GLU A 334 6.72 -7.79 6.75
C GLU A 334 6.58 -7.07 5.40
N CYS A 335 6.00 -7.71 4.39
CA CYS A 335 5.53 -7.05 3.18
C CYS A 335 4.05 -7.36 2.96
N GLY A 336 3.30 -6.42 2.44
CA GLY A 336 1.91 -6.71 2.02
C GLY A 336 1.90 -7.76 0.90
N PHE A 337 2.66 -7.51 -0.17
CA PHE A 337 2.79 -8.43 -1.32
C PHE A 337 4.25 -8.55 -1.75
N TRP A 338 4.74 -9.78 -1.82
CA TRP A 338 6.05 -10.11 -2.39
C TRP A 338 5.86 -11.18 -3.47
N ILE A 339 5.71 -10.73 -4.71
CA ILE A 339 5.24 -11.57 -5.82
C ILE A 339 6.40 -12.03 -6.68
N GLY A 340 6.83 -13.26 -6.46
CA GLY A 340 7.90 -13.90 -7.20
C GLY A 340 8.24 -15.28 -6.64
N ASP A 341 8.94 -16.09 -7.41
CA ASP A 341 9.33 -17.46 -7.07
C ASP A 341 10.84 -17.54 -6.84
N TYR A 342 11.25 -17.99 -5.67
CA TYR A 342 12.65 -18.12 -5.26
C TYR A 342 13.17 -19.56 -5.24
N ARG A 343 12.47 -20.49 -5.86
CA ARG A 343 12.94 -21.87 -6.01
C ARG A 343 14.07 -21.95 -7.02
N GLU A 344 14.72 -23.12 -7.13
CA GLU A 344 15.70 -23.37 -8.19
C GLU A 344 15.11 -23.08 -9.58
N HIS A 345 15.88 -22.44 -10.46
CA HIS A 345 15.45 -22.00 -11.79
C HIS A 345 14.61 -23.02 -12.56
N LYS A 346 15.00 -24.28 -12.56
CA LYS A 346 14.26 -25.35 -13.28
C LYS A 346 12.85 -25.63 -12.73
N PHE A 347 12.52 -25.12 -11.56
CA PHE A 347 11.21 -25.28 -10.91
C PHE A 347 10.43 -23.98 -10.79
N MET A 348 11.03 -22.87 -11.21
CA MET A 348 10.38 -21.56 -11.09
C MET A 348 9.09 -21.51 -11.90
N THR A 349 8.10 -20.86 -11.32
CA THR A 349 6.89 -20.40 -12.00
C THR A 349 6.86 -18.87 -11.97
N TYR A 350 6.05 -18.26 -12.81
CA TYR A 350 6.04 -16.81 -12.97
C TYR A 350 4.62 -16.26 -12.83
N THR A 351 4.54 -15.05 -12.34
CA THR A 351 3.30 -14.28 -12.35
C THR A 351 3.17 -13.53 -13.67
N ASP A 352 2.01 -13.67 -14.34
CA ASP A 352 1.71 -13.00 -15.60
C ASP A 352 0.29 -12.43 -15.56
N GLY A 353 0.17 -11.10 -15.58
CA GLY A 353 -1.14 -10.43 -15.61
C GLY A 353 -1.87 -10.39 -14.27
N MET A 354 -1.15 -10.36 -13.14
CA MET A 354 -1.77 -10.15 -11.83
C MET A 354 -2.34 -8.74 -11.72
N VAL A 355 -3.51 -8.61 -11.12
CA VAL A 355 -4.12 -7.32 -10.82
C VAL A 355 -4.39 -7.21 -9.32
N ILE A 356 -3.84 -6.16 -8.71
CA ILE A 356 -4.14 -5.73 -7.33
C ILE A 356 -4.88 -4.40 -7.45
N GLU A 357 -6.13 -4.32 -6.96
CA GLU A 357 -6.93 -3.13 -7.16
C GLU A 357 -7.91 -2.84 -6.03
N ASN A 358 -8.31 -1.56 -5.91
CA ASN A 358 -9.31 -1.09 -4.96
C ASN A 358 -9.01 -1.52 -3.51
N SER A 359 -7.72 -1.61 -3.16
CA SER A 359 -7.26 -2.25 -1.93
C SER A 359 -6.57 -1.25 -1.01
N ARG A 360 -6.48 -1.60 0.28
CA ARG A 360 -5.72 -0.88 1.30
C ARG A 360 -4.53 -1.74 1.69
N ILE A 361 -3.32 -1.21 1.49
CA ILE A 361 -2.07 -1.90 1.78
C ILE A 361 -1.30 -0.99 2.73
N ARG A 362 -1.44 -1.24 4.01
CA ARG A 362 -1.09 -0.26 5.04
C ARG A 362 -0.26 -0.86 6.15
N ASN A 363 0.56 -0.03 6.78
CA ASN A 363 1.26 -0.33 8.04
C ASN A 363 2.03 -1.66 8.01
N ASN A 364 2.65 -2.00 6.87
CA ASN A 364 3.54 -3.15 6.77
C ASN A 364 4.98 -2.74 7.10
N PHE A 365 5.77 -3.67 7.65
CA PHE A 365 7.14 -3.38 8.13
C PHE A 365 8.17 -3.23 7.01
N ALA A 366 7.84 -3.63 5.80
CA ALA A 366 8.62 -3.42 4.59
C ALA A 366 7.74 -2.96 3.43
N ASP A 367 7.95 -3.49 2.21
CA ASP A 367 7.20 -3.07 1.02
C ASP A 367 5.69 -3.24 1.16
N GLY A 368 4.97 -2.31 0.57
CA GLY A 368 3.54 -2.53 0.34
C GLY A 368 3.32 -3.61 -0.73
N VAL A 369 3.85 -3.41 -1.93
CA VAL A 369 3.85 -4.40 -3.03
C VAL A 369 5.20 -4.41 -3.71
N ASN A 370 5.79 -5.58 -3.89
CA ASN A 370 6.97 -5.75 -4.72
C ASN A 370 6.77 -6.86 -5.77
N PHE A 371 6.83 -6.48 -7.05
CA PHE A 371 6.83 -7.39 -8.19
C PHE A 371 8.26 -7.80 -8.51
N VAL A 372 8.63 -9.03 -8.15
CA VAL A 372 9.99 -9.54 -8.27
C VAL A 372 10.06 -10.79 -9.16
N GLN A 373 11.24 -11.30 -9.42
CA GLN A 373 11.51 -12.61 -10.03
C GLN A 373 10.65 -12.93 -11.26
N GLY A 374 10.77 -12.13 -12.30
CA GLY A 374 10.10 -12.39 -13.58
C GLY A 374 8.59 -12.12 -13.60
N THR A 375 8.06 -11.46 -12.58
CA THR A 375 6.67 -10.98 -12.60
C THR A 375 6.47 -9.99 -13.74
N LYS A 376 5.45 -10.22 -14.56
CA LYS A 376 5.21 -9.43 -15.76
C LYS A 376 3.73 -9.12 -16.00
N ASN A 377 3.48 -8.07 -16.81
CA ASN A 377 2.14 -7.63 -17.20
C ASN A 377 1.19 -7.39 -16.01
N SER A 378 1.76 -7.14 -14.83
CA SER A 378 1.01 -7.05 -13.58
C SER A 378 0.78 -5.61 -13.17
N THR A 379 -0.32 -5.35 -12.49
CA THR A 379 -0.76 -3.98 -12.20
C THR A 379 -1.23 -3.84 -10.76
N VAL A 380 -0.76 -2.76 -10.10
CA VAL A 380 -1.41 -2.22 -8.90
C VAL A 380 -2.15 -0.96 -9.32
N ARG A 381 -3.45 -0.90 -9.06
CA ARG A 381 -4.24 0.27 -9.44
C ARG A 381 -5.34 0.63 -8.45
N ASN A 382 -5.69 1.92 -8.44
CA ASN A 382 -6.79 2.46 -7.63
C ASN A 382 -6.76 1.97 -6.18
N SER A 383 -5.56 1.96 -5.56
CA SER A 383 -5.35 1.43 -4.22
C SER A 383 -4.74 2.49 -3.30
N SER A 384 -5.09 2.42 -2.02
CA SER A 384 -4.52 3.24 -0.94
C SER A 384 -3.37 2.48 -0.30
N VAL A 385 -2.15 3.00 -0.44
CA VAL A 385 -0.91 2.38 0.05
C VAL A 385 -0.27 3.33 1.05
N ARG A 386 -0.20 2.96 2.35
CA ARG A 386 0.18 3.91 3.41
C ARG A 386 1.00 3.27 4.51
N GLY A 387 1.94 4.04 5.08
CA GLY A 387 2.65 3.65 6.29
C GLY A 387 3.54 2.41 6.14
N ASN A 388 4.01 2.10 4.93
CA ASN A 388 4.87 0.94 4.70
C ASN A 388 6.35 1.27 4.94
N GLY A 389 7.12 0.28 5.34
CA GLY A 389 8.49 0.42 5.86
C GLY A 389 9.60 0.08 4.87
N ASP A 390 9.29 0.03 3.61
CA ASP A 390 10.22 0.01 2.48
C ASP A 390 9.52 0.69 1.30
N ASP A 391 9.87 0.40 0.04
CA ASP A 391 9.15 1.01 -1.08
C ASP A 391 7.66 0.64 -1.02
N SER A 392 6.80 1.66 -1.05
CA SER A 392 5.36 1.40 -0.98
C SER A 392 4.88 0.55 -2.15
N LEU A 393 5.40 0.82 -3.37
CA LEU A 393 5.22 -0.02 -4.55
C LEU A 393 6.58 -0.19 -5.24
N ALA A 394 6.94 -1.40 -5.62
CA ALA A 394 8.19 -1.65 -6.30
C ALA A 394 8.07 -2.69 -7.43
N SER A 395 8.94 -2.55 -8.43
CA SER A 395 9.24 -3.60 -9.38
C SER A 395 10.76 -3.81 -9.40
N TRP A 396 11.17 -4.98 -8.95
CA TRP A 396 12.58 -5.34 -8.83
C TRP A 396 12.91 -6.49 -9.79
N ALA A 397 13.73 -6.18 -10.79
CA ALA A 397 14.25 -7.16 -11.73
C ALA A 397 15.45 -7.90 -11.10
N SER A 398 15.20 -8.61 -10.02
CA SER A 398 16.21 -9.33 -9.26
C SER A 398 17.08 -10.24 -10.15
N ASN A 399 18.39 -10.21 -9.93
CA ASN A 399 19.35 -11.11 -10.55
C ASN A 399 19.58 -12.34 -9.69
N ASP A 400 18.62 -12.75 -8.95
CA ASP A 400 18.76 -14.04 -8.30
C ASP A 400 19.35 -15.04 -9.30
N LEU A 401 20.36 -15.80 -8.87
CA LEU A 401 21.10 -16.77 -9.70
C LEU A 401 20.21 -17.77 -10.42
N ARG A 402 18.95 -17.84 -10.05
CA ARG A 402 17.91 -18.66 -10.63
C ARG A 402 17.30 -18.07 -11.89
N SER A 403 17.39 -16.75 -12.10
CA SER A 403 16.81 -16.06 -13.27
C SER A 403 17.92 -15.65 -14.23
N GLN A 404 18.17 -16.42 -15.26
CA GLN A 404 19.31 -16.26 -16.16
C GLN A 404 18.97 -15.77 -17.57
N SER A 405 17.68 -15.65 -17.93
CA SER A 405 17.27 -15.24 -19.27
C SER A 405 16.45 -13.94 -19.27
N ASP A 406 16.43 -13.25 -20.41
CA ASP A 406 15.60 -12.06 -20.62
C ASP A 406 14.11 -12.30 -20.43
N SER A 407 13.66 -13.52 -20.76
CA SER A 407 12.25 -13.89 -20.62
C SER A 407 11.80 -13.94 -19.16
N GLU A 408 12.73 -14.01 -18.24
CA GLU A 408 12.51 -14.09 -16.80
C GLU A 408 12.69 -12.75 -16.08
N ALA A 409 13.08 -11.69 -16.78
CA ALA A 409 13.15 -10.36 -16.21
C ALA A 409 11.73 -9.83 -15.91
N SER A 410 11.59 -9.02 -14.85
CA SER A 410 10.37 -8.27 -14.57
C SER A 410 10.06 -7.33 -15.74
N LYS A 411 8.84 -7.41 -16.30
CA LYS A 411 8.47 -6.66 -17.51
C LYS A 411 7.05 -6.16 -17.46
N PHE A 412 6.85 -4.97 -18.02
CA PHE A 412 5.52 -4.41 -18.30
C PHE A 412 4.60 -4.35 -17.08
N ASN A 413 5.17 -4.19 -15.88
CA ASN A 413 4.40 -3.97 -14.68
C ASN A 413 3.98 -2.52 -14.58
N SER A 414 2.82 -2.26 -13.96
CA SER A 414 2.23 -0.93 -13.92
C SER A 414 1.74 -0.54 -12.54
N PHE A 415 1.96 0.72 -12.16
CA PHE A 415 1.41 1.34 -10.96
C PHE A 415 0.56 2.54 -11.41
N ILE A 416 -0.77 2.42 -11.35
CA ILE A 416 -1.68 3.36 -12.00
C ILE A 416 -2.75 3.87 -11.04
N GLY A 417 -2.82 5.19 -10.84
CA GLY A 417 -3.90 5.82 -10.08
C GLY A 417 -3.95 5.36 -8.62
N ASN A 418 -2.78 5.18 -7.97
CA ASN A 418 -2.72 4.82 -6.56
C ASN A 418 -2.46 6.05 -5.70
N THR A 419 -3.02 6.09 -4.49
CA THR A 419 -2.64 7.06 -3.46
C THR A 419 -1.63 6.40 -2.52
N ILE A 420 -0.42 6.98 -2.46
CA ILE A 420 0.73 6.47 -1.73
C ILE A 420 1.11 7.51 -0.69
N GLU A 421 1.14 7.12 0.59
CA GLU A 421 1.31 8.08 1.68
C GLU A 421 2.20 7.55 2.80
N LEU A 422 2.92 8.46 3.45
CA LEU A 422 3.50 8.27 4.79
C LEU A 422 4.44 7.06 4.88
N GLY A 423 5.17 6.75 3.80
CA GLY A 423 6.25 5.76 3.85
C GLY A 423 7.34 6.23 4.82
N TRP A 424 7.79 5.33 5.72
CA TRP A 424 8.65 5.72 6.84
C TRP A 424 10.12 5.32 6.68
N ARG A 425 10.51 4.60 5.62
CA ARG A 425 11.90 4.18 5.43
C ARG A 425 12.47 4.40 4.02
N ALA A 426 11.76 4.05 2.98
CA ALA A 426 12.23 4.12 1.59
C ALA A 426 11.28 4.92 0.68
N GLY A 427 11.25 4.60 -0.60
CA GLY A 427 10.53 5.38 -1.59
C GLY A 427 9.01 5.15 -1.65
N GLY A 428 8.31 6.06 -2.31
CA GLY A 428 6.92 5.84 -2.67
C GLY A 428 6.81 4.76 -3.75
N ILE A 429 7.53 4.91 -4.87
CA ILE A 429 7.61 3.92 -5.95
C ILE A 429 9.06 3.67 -6.33
N GLY A 430 9.49 2.39 -6.32
CA GLY A 430 10.82 1.95 -6.69
C GLY A 430 10.84 1.15 -8.00
N LEU A 431 11.68 1.53 -8.96
CA LEU A 431 11.93 0.80 -10.20
C LEU A 431 13.40 0.38 -10.25
N PHE A 432 13.65 -0.90 -10.02
CA PHE A 432 15.00 -1.46 -9.95
C PHE A 432 15.26 -2.39 -11.16
N GLY A 433 15.45 -1.80 -12.33
CA GLY A 433 15.64 -2.50 -13.59
C GLY A 433 14.34 -3.01 -14.23
N GLY A 434 14.48 -3.96 -15.14
CA GLY A 434 13.37 -4.55 -15.90
C GLY A 434 13.09 -3.83 -17.21
N GLU A 435 11.91 -4.02 -17.78
CA GLU A 435 11.53 -3.52 -19.08
C GLU A 435 10.09 -3.01 -19.12
N GLY A 436 9.87 -1.85 -19.71
CA GLY A 436 8.55 -1.38 -20.12
C GLY A 436 7.59 -1.06 -18.98
N HIS A 437 8.08 -0.76 -17.77
CA HIS A 437 7.22 -0.43 -16.64
C HIS A 437 6.52 0.91 -16.84
N VAL A 438 5.31 1.04 -16.28
CA VAL A 438 4.49 2.26 -16.34
C VAL A 438 4.12 2.73 -14.94
N VAL A 439 4.42 4.00 -14.64
CA VAL A 439 4.01 4.69 -13.41
C VAL A 439 3.18 5.90 -13.81
N LYS A 440 1.88 5.87 -13.56
CA LYS A 440 0.97 6.88 -14.10
C LYS A 440 -0.18 7.22 -13.16
N ASP A 441 -0.60 8.48 -13.16
CA ASP A 441 -1.79 8.98 -12.46
C ASP A 441 -1.75 8.78 -10.94
N ASN A 442 -0.57 8.54 -10.34
CA ASN A 442 -0.45 8.32 -8.89
C ASN A 442 -0.39 9.66 -8.14
N LEU A 443 -0.90 9.64 -6.91
CA LEU A 443 -0.70 10.67 -5.89
C LEU A 443 0.25 10.13 -4.83
N ILE A 444 1.41 10.78 -4.64
CA ILE A 444 2.42 10.39 -3.65
C ILE A 444 2.59 11.54 -2.66
N VAL A 445 2.28 11.30 -1.37
CA VAL A 445 2.21 12.37 -0.36
C VAL A 445 2.98 12.01 0.89
N ASN A 446 3.72 12.97 1.44
CA ASN A 446 4.42 12.85 2.73
C ASN A 446 5.36 11.64 2.82
N ASN A 447 6.06 11.33 1.75
CA ASN A 447 7.09 10.30 1.76
C ASN A 447 8.43 10.97 2.11
N PHE A 448 8.72 11.10 3.40
CA PHE A 448 9.81 11.93 3.95
C PHE A 448 11.15 11.19 4.04
N SER A 449 11.16 9.88 3.93
CA SER A 449 12.34 9.04 4.20
C SER A 449 13.05 8.55 2.93
N GLY A 450 12.56 8.90 1.77
CA GLY A 450 13.12 8.53 0.47
C GLY A 450 12.54 9.36 -0.67
N ALA A 451 12.85 9.00 -1.90
CA ALA A 451 12.26 9.63 -3.07
C ALA A 451 10.76 9.33 -3.18
N GLY A 452 10.00 10.21 -3.81
CA GLY A 452 8.65 9.87 -4.25
C GLY A 452 8.66 8.76 -5.30
N ILE A 453 9.52 8.90 -6.32
CA ILE A 453 9.77 7.86 -7.33
C ILE A 453 11.28 7.68 -7.49
N ARG A 454 11.77 6.45 -7.33
CA ARG A 454 13.17 6.10 -7.47
C ARG A 454 13.39 5.16 -8.65
N ILE A 455 14.36 5.50 -9.51
CA ILE A 455 14.77 4.69 -10.66
C ILE A 455 16.25 4.34 -10.46
N SER A 456 16.57 3.05 -10.24
CA SER A 456 17.89 2.73 -9.75
C SER A 456 18.45 1.40 -10.25
N THR A 457 19.78 1.35 -10.37
CA THR A 457 20.56 0.14 -10.64
C THR A 457 21.38 -0.32 -9.42
N VAL A 458 21.05 0.14 -8.20
CA VAL A 458 21.84 -0.19 -7.00
C VAL A 458 21.83 -1.66 -6.63
N PHE A 459 20.82 -2.40 -7.04
CA PHE A 459 20.77 -3.84 -6.84
C PHE A 459 21.25 -4.58 -8.07
N GLU A 460 22.01 -5.65 -7.88
CA GLU A 460 22.35 -6.58 -8.95
C GLU A 460 21.07 -7.13 -9.58
N GLY A 461 21.07 -7.33 -10.89
CA GLY A 461 19.92 -7.92 -11.54
C GLY A 461 19.84 -7.69 -13.03
N ARG A 462 18.67 -7.96 -13.56
CA ARG A 462 18.25 -7.61 -14.91
C ARG A 462 17.97 -6.12 -14.98
N ASN A 463 19.01 -5.33 -14.76
CA ASN A 463 18.97 -3.87 -14.73
C ASN A 463 18.32 -3.28 -16.02
N PHE A 464 18.61 -2.05 -16.36
CA PHE A 464 18.00 -1.38 -17.53
C PHE A 464 18.62 -1.79 -18.87
N THR A 465 19.60 -2.68 -18.92
CA THR A 465 20.19 -3.18 -20.18
C THR A 465 19.15 -3.82 -21.09
N TYR A 466 18.11 -4.40 -20.52
CA TYR A 466 17.01 -5.06 -21.24
C TYR A 466 15.77 -4.16 -21.42
N ASN A 467 15.85 -2.89 -21.04
CA ASN A 467 14.74 -1.95 -21.16
C ASN A 467 14.57 -1.41 -22.59
N HIS A 468 14.38 -2.30 -23.55
CA HIS A 468 14.24 -1.91 -24.96
C HIS A 468 12.91 -1.22 -25.26
N ALA A 469 11.85 -1.59 -24.56
CA ALA A 469 10.53 -0.98 -24.71
C ALA A 469 10.45 0.42 -24.07
N GLY A 470 11.39 0.74 -23.19
CA GLY A 470 11.38 1.98 -22.41
C GLY A 470 10.41 1.94 -21.22
N MET A 471 10.72 2.68 -20.16
CA MET A 471 9.83 2.90 -19.02
C MET A 471 9.16 4.26 -19.13
N THR A 472 7.93 4.38 -18.63
CA THR A 472 7.16 5.62 -18.67
C THR A 472 6.71 6.01 -17.26
N ILE A 473 7.07 7.21 -16.84
CA ILE A 473 6.69 7.83 -15.57
C ILE A 473 6.00 9.14 -15.93
N THR A 474 4.69 9.18 -15.88
CA THR A 474 3.93 10.31 -16.42
C THR A 474 2.68 10.62 -15.61
N HIS A 475 2.32 11.90 -15.56
CA HIS A 475 1.08 12.37 -14.94
C HIS A 475 0.93 11.88 -13.50
N ASN A 476 2.00 11.99 -12.68
CA ASN A 476 1.96 11.72 -11.24
C ASN A 476 2.03 13.05 -10.48
N LYS A 477 1.37 13.12 -9.32
CA LYS A 477 1.48 14.23 -8.38
C LYS A 477 2.29 13.80 -7.17
N LEU A 478 3.39 14.51 -6.89
CA LEU A 478 4.30 14.25 -5.78
C LEU A 478 4.28 15.43 -4.82
N VAL A 479 3.79 15.23 -3.60
CA VAL A 479 3.61 16.29 -2.60
C VAL A 479 4.46 15.98 -1.38
N ARG A 480 5.38 16.87 -1.00
CA ARG A 480 6.28 16.68 0.14
C ARG A 480 6.95 15.30 0.11
N THR A 481 7.67 15.04 -0.98
CA THR A 481 8.45 13.81 -1.17
C THR A 481 9.93 14.15 -1.32
N GLY A 482 10.79 13.14 -1.27
CA GLY A 482 12.24 13.33 -1.19
C GLY A 482 12.70 13.43 0.26
N THR A 483 14.01 13.55 0.49
CA THR A 483 14.57 13.63 1.84
C THR A 483 15.90 14.36 1.84
N THR A 484 16.19 15.07 2.91
CA THR A 484 17.53 15.64 3.18
C THR A 484 18.50 14.61 3.73
N ASP A 485 17.99 13.54 4.31
CA ASP A 485 18.77 12.50 4.97
C ASP A 485 17.98 11.18 4.96
N ASP A 486 18.25 10.36 3.95
CA ASP A 486 17.69 9.03 3.91
C ASP A 486 18.37 8.12 4.95
N PHE A 487 17.91 6.87 5.00
CA PHE A 487 18.46 5.88 5.92
C PHE A 487 20.00 5.70 5.84
N TYR A 488 20.63 6.12 4.76
CA TYR A 488 22.06 6.03 4.51
C TYR A 488 22.78 7.38 4.57
N GLY A 489 22.12 8.43 5.07
CA GLY A 489 22.69 9.77 5.13
C GLY A 489 22.75 10.47 3.77
N LYS A 490 21.81 10.17 2.88
CA LYS A 490 21.78 10.69 1.51
C LYS A 490 20.58 11.60 1.26
N LYS A 491 20.81 12.61 0.43
CA LYS A 491 19.74 13.47 -0.09
C LYS A 491 19.12 12.82 -1.31
N ARG A 492 17.77 12.89 -1.41
CA ARG A 492 17.02 12.41 -2.57
C ARG A 492 15.97 13.43 -2.98
N GLY A 493 15.85 13.68 -4.28
CA GLY A 493 14.78 14.47 -4.85
C GLY A 493 13.42 13.78 -4.79
N ALA A 494 12.38 14.48 -5.20
CA ALA A 494 11.06 13.89 -5.36
C ALA A 494 11.09 12.76 -6.39
N ILE A 495 11.85 12.92 -7.47
CA ILE A 495 12.20 11.86 -8.43
C ILE A 495 13.71 11.68 -8.37
N ASP A 496 14.19 10.46 -8.18
CA ASP A 496 15.61 10.17 -7.97
C ASP A 496 16.12 9.11 -8.95
N PHE A 497 17.21 9.43 -9.64
CA PHE A 497 17.96 8.52 -10.50
C PHE A 497 19.26 8.11 -9.81
N GLU A 498 19.47 6.81 -9.63
CA GLU A 498 20.67 6.32 -8.96
C GLU A 498 21.31 5.15 -9.72
N GLU A 499 22.55 5.32 -10.14
CA GLU A 499 23.32 4.30 -10.84
C GLU A 499 24.40 3.68 -9.95
N ASN A 500 24.45 2.37 -9.92
CA ASN A 500 25.67 1.63 -9.62
C ASN A 500 26.34 1.26 -10.95
N LEU A 501 27.45 1.94 -11.27
CA LEU A 501 28.11 1.80 -12.56
C LEU A 501 28.70 0.40 -12.80
N GLU A 502 28.92 -0.38 -11.75
CA GLU A 502 29.38 -1.77 -11.87
C GLU A 502 28.21 -2.70 -12.23
N VAL A 503 26.99 -2.35 -11.86
CA VAL A 503 25.77 -3.07 -12.24
C VAL A 503 25.29 -2.63 -13.62
N GLY A 504 25.24 -1.32 -13.87
CA GLY A 504 24.80 -0.76 -15.13
C GLY A 504 24.25 0.65 -15.03
N GLN A 505 23.81 1.19 -16.15
CA GLN A 505 23.22 2.50 -16.25
C GLN A 505 21.69 2.44 -16.30
N VAL A 506 21.04 3.52 -15.86
CA VAL A 506 19.60 3.73 -16.11
C VAL A 506 19.44 4.10 -17.59
N LEU A 507 18.64 3.34 -18.32
CA LEU A 507 18.47 3.48 -19.77
C LEU A 507 16.99 3.50 -20.16
N ASN A 508 16.67 4.30 -21.20
CA ASN A 508 15.36 4.32 -21.86
C ASN A 508 14.20 4.61 -20.89
N VAL A 509 14.27 5.72 -20.18
CA VAL A 509 13.23 6.15 -19.23
C VAL A 509 12.68 7.50 -19.65
N SER A 510 11.36 7.59 -19.76
CA SER A 510 10.62 8.83 -20.03
C SER A 510 9.91 9.29 -18.75
N VAL A 511 10.28 10.48 -18.27
CA VAL A 511 9.67 11.15 -17.12
C VAL A 511 9.04 12.44 -17.61
N THR A 512 7.73 12.45 -17.76
CA THR A 512 7.02 13.56 -18.41
C THR A 512 5.73 13.91 -17.68
N ASP A 513 5.35 15.18 -17.76
CA ASP A 513 4.03 15.65 -17.28
C ASP A 513 3.72 15.32 -15.82
N ASN A 514 4.73 15.30 -14.95
CA ASN A 514 4.54 15.10 -13.52
C ASN A 514 4.44 16.44 -12.80
N LEU A 515 3.61 16.52 -11.77
CA LEU A 515 3.43 17.67 -10.91
C LEU A 515 4.14 17.45 -9.57
N ILE A 516 5.08 18.32 -9.23
CA ILE A 516 5.83 18.27 -7.98
C ILE A 516 5.47 19.47 -7.11
N VAL A 517 5.15 19.19 -5.85
CA VAL A 517 4.65 20.17 -4.89
C VAL A 517 5.47 20.10 -3.61
N ARG A 518 6.16 21.18 -3.27
CA ARG A 518 6.94 21.33 -2.03
C ARG A 518 7.83 20.11 -1.71
N PRO A 519 8.70 19.68 -2.61
CA PRO A 519 9.63 18.59 -2.29
C PRO A 519 10.53 19.00 -1.12
N TYR A 520 10.95 18.04 -0.31
CA TYR A 520 11.80 18.34 0.86
C TYR A 520 13.18 18.89 0.48
N VAL A 521 13.72 18.49 -0.67
CA VAL A 521 15.04 18.91 -1.13
C VAL A 521 14.96 19.46 -2.53
N GLU A 522 14.66 18.62 -3.49
CA GLU A 522 14.75 18.89 -4.92
C GLU A 522 13.66 18.17 -5.69
N ASP A 523 13.43 18.71 -6.87
CA ASP A 523 12.44 18.15 -7.78
C ASP A 523 12.94 16.84 -8.39
N VAL A 524 14.15 16.86 -8.94
CA VAL A 524 14.83 15.68 -9.51
C VAL A 524 16.27 15.65 -9.01
N SER A 525 16.72 14.47 -8.59
CA SER A 525 18.12 14.20 -8.27
C SER A 525 18.67 13.05 -9.12
N ALA A 526 19.96 13.06 -9.33
CA ALA A 526 20.68 11.96 -9.96
C ALA A 526 22.13 11.93 -9.48
N ASN A 527 22.77 10.78 -9.50
CA ASN A 527 24.22 10.66 -9.27
C ASN A 527 25.03 10.69 -10.58
N PHE A 528 24.46 11.26 -11.62
CA PHE A 528 25.10 11.57 -12.90
C PHE A 528 24.58 12.92 -13.40
N ASP A 529 25.24 13.48 -14.43
CA ASP A 529 24.85 14.77 -14.98
C ASP A 529 23.50 14.71 -15.70
N LEU A 530 22.64 15.69 -15.44
CA LEU A 530 21.33 15.82 -16.07
C LEU A 530 21.37 16.74 -17.31
N ASP A 531 22.51 16.83 -18.00
CA ASP A 531 22.64 17.57 -19.25
C ASP A 531 22.05 16.80 -20.45
N SER A 532 21.71 17.52 -21.50
CA SER A 532 21.08 16.94 -22.70
C SER A 532 21.93 15.86 -23.37
N GLU A 533 23.25 15.96 -23.32
CA GLU A 533 24.16 14.96 -23.92
C GLU A 533 24.13 13.67 -23.09
N THR A 534 24.23 13.78 -21.78
CA THR A 534 24.21 12.66 -20.83
C THR A 534 22.86 11.95 -20.85
N LEU A 535 21.75 12.70 -20.80
CA LEU A 535 20.41 12.16 -20.90
C LEU A 535 20.18 11.50 -22.27
N GLY A 536 20.61 12.15 -23.37
CA GLY A 536 20.50 11.62 -24.72
C GLY A 536 21.24 10.29 -24.92
N LYS A 537 22.44 10.14 -24.35
CA LYS A 537 23.21 8.88 -24.39
C LYS A 537 22.51 7.74 -23.66
N ARG A 538 21.73 8.06 -22.62
CA ARG A 538 20.95 7.08 -21.83
C ARG A 538 19.56 6.83 -22.39
N GLY A 539 19.10 7.62 -23.35
CA GLY A 539 17.70 7.58 -23.81
C GLY A 539 16.71 8.05 -22.73
N ILE A 540 17.17 8.91 -21.81
CA ILE A 540 16.32 9.48 -20.75
C ILE A 540 15.67 10.76 -21.28
N THR A 541 14.37 10.89 -21.09
CA THR A 541 13.59 12.09 -21.38
C THR A 541 13.05 12.69 -20.08
N LEU A 542 13.41 13.95 -19.81
CA LEU A 542 12.81 14.76 -18.74
C LEU A 542 12.13 15.96 -19.39
N ARG A 543 10.79 15.93 -19.50
CA ARG A 543 10.07 16.99 -20.22
C ARG A 543 8.68 17.22 -19.64
N ASP A 544 8.23 18.48 -19.72
CA ASP A 544 6.89 18.91 -19.31
C ASP A 544 6.53 18.63 -17.85
N ASN A 545 7.53 18.28 -17.03
CA ASN A 545 7.34 18.19 -15.59
C ASN A 545 7.22 19.60 -15.00
N LYS A 546 6.41 19.75 -13.98
CA LYS A 546 6.05 21.04 -13.41
C LYS A 546 6.25 21.06 -11.92
N ARG A 547 6.60 22.24 -11.39
CA ARG A 547 6.57 22.50 -9.97
C ARG A 547 5.50 23.53 -9.64
N ASP A 548 4.71 23.24 -8.61
CA ASP A 548 3.73 24.18 -8.09
C ASP A 548 3.57 24.00 -6.58
N ASP A 549 4.24 24.84 -5.84
CA ASP A 549 4.27 24.76 -4.38
C ASP A 549 2.94 25.16 -3.72
N GLU A 550 1.99 25.67 -4.47
CA GLU A 550 0.65 26.05 -4.00
C GLU A 550 -0.43 25.02 -4.36
N ALA A 551 -0.12 24.04 -5.23
CA ALA A 551 -1.04 22.98 -5.65
C ALA A 551 -1.23 21.88 -4.59
N MET A 552 -1.27 22.24 -3.33
CA MET A 552 -1.45 21.25 -2.25
C MET A 552 -2.79 20.53 -2.39
N ASP A 553 -3.86 21.29 -2.56
CA ASP A 553 -5.23 20.77 -2.45
C ASP A 553 -6.12 21.04 -3.68
N THR A 554 -5.69 21.82 -4.66
CA THR A 554 -6.56 22.21 -5.78
C THR A 554 -5.86 22.31 -7.11
N ALA A 555 -6.65 22.21 -8.17
CA ALA A 555 -6.25 22.38 -9.56
C ALA A 555 -5.92 23.85 -9.99
N GLN A 556 -5.98 24.82 -9.08
CA GLN A 556 -5.83 26.24 -9.41
C GLN A 556 -4.45 26.83 -9.15
N ALA A 557 -3.49 26.03 -8.80
CA ALA A 557 -2.18 26.50 -8.44
C ALA A 557 -1.36 26.92 -9.66
N LYS A 558 -0.45 27.87 -9.43
CA LYS A 558 0.45 28.41 -10.47
C LYS A 558 1.51 27.37 -10.84
N VAL A 559 1.37 26.76 -11.96
CA VAL A 559 2.26 25.70 -12.45
C VAL A 559 3.48 26.32 -13.15
N VAL A 560 4.66 25.85 -12.76
CA VAL A 560 5.92 26.31 -13.32
C VAL A 560 6.74 25.11 -13.81
N ASN A 561 7.14 25.14 -15.06
CA ASN A 561 8.12 24.18 -15.57
C ASN A 561 9.44 24.34 -14.82
N TYR A 562 10.00 23.28 -14.35
CA TYR A 562 11.16 23.34 -13.44
C TYR A 562 12.35 22.49 -13.88
N VAL A 563 12.12 21.35 -14.50
CA VAL A 563 13.20 20.41 -14.78
C VAL A 563 14.09 20.89 -15.90
N LEU A 564 13.50 21.14 -17.04
CA LEU A 564 14.21 21.64 -18.20
C LEU A 564 13.39 22.73 -18.87
N VAL A 565 14.02 23.79 -19.25
CA VAL A 565 13.47 24.79 -20.20
C VAL A 565 13.90 24.35 -21.58
N GLY A 566 13.07 23.61 -22.27
CA GLY A 566 13.49 22.86 -23.46
C GLY A 566 14.35 21.64 -23.01
N ASP A 567 15.55 21.52 -23.51
CA ASP A 567 16.50 20.44 -23.19
C ASP A 567 17.66 20.91 -22.28
N GLN A 568 17.44 21.95 -21.47
CA GLN A 568 18.50 22.51 -20.64
C GLN A 568 18.58 21.85 -19.27
N VAL A 569 19.80 21.70 -18.78
CA VAL A 569 20.12 21.12 -17.48
C VAL A 569 19.52 21.91 -16.33
N VAL A 570 18.96 21.21 -15.41
CA VAL A 570 18.45 21.75 -14.15
C VAL A 570 19.46 21.60 -13.03
N ARG A 571 20.17 20.47 -12.99
CA ARG A 571 21.09 20.14 -11.91
C ARG A 571 22.15 19.10 -12.32
N THR A 572 23.29 19.18 -11.66
CA THR A 572 24.35 18.17 -11.67
C THR A 572 24.57 17.68 -10.23
N VAL A 573 24.66 16.39 -10.02
CA VAL A 573 24.95 15.81 -8.71
C VAL A 573 26.45 15.68 -8.53
N PRO A 574 27.05 16.22 -7.45
CA PRO A 574 28.46 16.04 -7.18
C PRO A 574 28.83 14.56 -6.99
N GLU A 575 30.05 14.19 -7.39
CA GLU A 575 30.56 12.82 -7.23
C GLU A 575 30.56 12.34 -5.78
N SER A 576 30.75 13.27 -4.81
CA SER A 576 30.66 12.99 -3.38
C SER A 576 29.28 12.50 -2.92
N GLU A 577 28.23 12.70 -3.73
CA GLU A 577 26.87 12.26 -3.48
C GLU A 577 26.49 11.02 -4.31
N ASN A 578 27.47 10.23 -4.77
CA ASN A 578 27.22 9.02 -5.54
C ASN A 578 26.74 7.88 -4.64
N TYR A 579 25.44 7.69 -4.62
CA TYR A 579 24.76 6.68 -3.81
C TYR A 579 25.03 5.25 -4.28
N SER A 580 25.21 5.03 -5.57
CA SER A 580 25.46 3.71 -6.12
C SER A 580 26.76 3.11 -5.59
N LEU A 581 27.81 3.92 -5.53
CA LEU A 581 29.07 3.48 -4.93
C LEU A 581 28.93 3.16 -3.45
N TYR A 582 28.09 3.91 -2.74
CA TYR A 582 27.83 3.65 -1.32
C TYR A 582 27.13 2.29 -1.12
N TRP A 583 26.10 2.00 -1.91
CA TRP A 583 25.39 0.74 -1.86
C TRP A 583 26.30 -0.44 -2.21
N TYR A 584 27.05 -0.33 -3.27
CA TYR A 584 28.00 -1.35 -3.68
C TYR A 584 29.02 -1.67 -2.58
N GLN A 585 29.62 -0.63 -1.98
CA GLN A 585 30.57 -0.82 -0.87
C GLN A 585 29.93 -1.44 0.37
N ARG A 586 28.64 -1.25 0.55
CA ARG A 586 27.92 -1.85 1.65
C ARG A 586 27.70 -3.33 1.44
N ASP A 587 27.28 -3.73 0.25
CA ASP A 587 27.04 -5.12 -0.09
C ASP A 587 28.31 -5.95 -0.03
N GLU A 588 29.43 -5.38 -0.46
CA GLU A 588 30.75 -6.03 -0.29
C GLU A 588 31.17 -6.20 1.17
N ARG A 589 30.71 -5.36 2.08
CA ARG A 589 31.18 -5.35 3.48
C ARG A 589 30.40 -6.22 4.43
N GLY A 590 29.32 -6.77 4.03
CA GLY A 590 28.59 -7.41 5.07
C GLY A 590 27.32 -8.18 4.82
N ASN A 591 26.78 -8.06 3.70
CA ASN A 591 25.73 -8.99 3.34
C ASN A 591 26.36 -10.12 2.51
N ASP A 592 26.95 -11.03 3.21
CA ASP A 592 27.39 -12.31 2.65
C ASP A 592 26.17 -13.13 2.22
N GLY A 593 25.25 -12.54 1.45
CA GLY A 593 24.17 -13.26 0.80
C GLY A 593 23.40 -14.27 1.67
N THR A 594 23.32 -14.01 2.97
CA THR A 594 22.59 -14.87 3.91
C THR A 594 21.28 -14.25 4.32
#